data_a7d441ed0964da89c85241c12b36b6f8
#
_entry.id   a7d441ed0964da89c85241c12b36b6f8
#
_cell.length_a   1.000
_cell.length_b   1.000
_cell.length_c   1.000
_cell.angle_alpha   90.00
_cell.angle_beta   90.00
_cell.angle_gamma   90.00
#
_symmetry.space_group_name_H-M   'P 1'
#
loop_
_entity.id
_entity.type
_entity.pdbx_description
1 polymer ?
#
loop_
_entity_poly.entity_id
_entity_poly.type
_entity_poly.pdbx_seq_one_letter_code
_entity_poly.pdbx_strand_id
1 'polypeptide(L)'
;MTQMEPQARMETGAATEAAPGVARIDVEAVSSKSSRSLYAGRKKIYPKLAHGTFRSVKWLVMAVTLGIYYLLPWLRWDRGPTLPDQAFLLDFANQRLYFGPIEIWAQELYFITGVLVLSALGLFLVTALAGRMWCGYACPQTVWTDLMIVVERFWQGDRNARMKLDKSHWTFEKIWKKTATHLSWLLIALATGGVLVFYFRDAPTLAMELVTGEAPAVAYVFMGIFTFSTYLLGGIAREQVCIYMCPWPRIQAAMYDQDSLLVSYHGHRGEPRGPHKKGQTWEDRGDCIDCKACVAVCPMGIDIRDGQQLECIQCALCIDACDDIMTKVDRPLGLIGYDTFQNIEAPAGSPRKPLRLVRPRVMLYSGLMVLVAALMLWAWMMRSTIEISVIPDRNPLFVVLSDGSIRNGYTLKILNKTHDERTFRLGVEGLPAFQASIVGFDQADAPVAVEPDSLRAIKVYVSVPPPALAKLAGGATPLTLTVTDVENGDVVIRDTAFRSPGS
;
A
#
# COMPACT_ATOMS: atom_id res chain seq x y z
N MET A 1 39.82 35.53 24.30
CA MET A 1 39.06 35.96 23.12
C MET A 1 37.63 35.47 23.30
N THR A 2 36.83 36.36 23.86
CA THR A 2 35.45 36.13 24.28
C THR A 2 34.52 36.30 23.07
N GLN A 3 33.91 35.24 22.61
CA GLN A 3 32.88 35.31 21.56
C GLN A 3 31.57 35.76 22.20
N MET A 4 31.14 36.95 21.83
CA MET A 4 29.83 37.51 22.19
C MET A 4 28.75 36.74 21.44
N GLU A 5 27.87 36.04 22.16
CA GLU A 5 26.56 35.55 21.65
C GLU A 5 25.69 36.76 21.25
N PRO A 6 25.02 36.71 20.09
CA PRO A 6 24.02 37.70 19.78
C PRO A 6 22.75 37.44 20.62
N GLN A 7 22.50 38.28 21.59
CA GLN A 7 21.24 38.34 22.33
C GLN A 7 20.08 38.60 21.35
N ALA A 8 19.18 37.61 21.19
CA ALA A 8 17.94 37.75 20.47
C ALA A 8 17.04 38.75 21.21
N ARG A 9 16.93 39.94 20.68
CA ARG A 9 16.01 40.97 21.09
C ARG A 9 14.57 40.46 20.98
N MET A 10 13.89 40.22 22.10
CA MET A 10 12.44 40.04 22.15
C MET A 10 11.76 41.37 21.84
N GLU A 11 11.50 41.61 20.56
CA GLU A 11 10.53 42.63 20.19
C GLU A 11 9.12 42.01 20.28
N THR A 12 8.35 42.47 21.25
CA THR A 12 6.91 42.36 21.29
C THR A 12 6.34 43.21 20.15
N GLY A 13 6.48 42.72 18.93
CA GLY A 13 6.04 43.42 17.73
C GLY A 13 4.53 43.32 17.55
N ALA A 14 3.89 44.47 17.43
CA ALA A 14 2.60 44.60 16.80
C ALA A 14 2.61 43.82 15.49
N ALA A 15 1.53 43.06 15.21
CA ALA A 15 1.44 42.24 14.00
C ALA A 15 1.66 43.15 12.79
N THR A 16 2.79 43.00 12.11
CA THR A 16 3.10 43.75 10.89
C THR A 16 2.14 43.29 9.80
N GLU A 17 1.32 44.15 9.27
CA GLU A 17 0.43 43.84 8.17
C GLU A 17 1.23 43.61 6.89
N ALA A 18 0.95 42.55 6.19
CA ALA A 18 1.52 42.26 4.86
C ALA A 18 0.83 43.08 3.76
N ALA A 19 -0.46 43.37 3.96
CA ALA A 19 -1.32 44.25 3.16
C ALA A 19 -2.48 44.72 4.01
N PRO A 20 -3.25 45.75 3.58
CA PRO A 20 -4.44 46.20 4.31
C PRO A 20 -5.40 45.01 4.56
N GLY A 21 -5.67 44.76 5.87
CA GLY A 21 -6.53 43.66 6.29
C GLY A 21 -5.90 42.23 6.19
N VAL A 22 -4.62 42.12 5.82
CA VAL A 22 -3.90 40.84 5.77
C VAL A 22 -2.73 40.84 6.74
N ALA A 23 -2.88 40.10 7.84
CA ALA A 23 -1.81 39.97 8.83
C ALA A 23 -0.67 39.09 8.29
N ARG A 24 0.57 39.53 8.43
CA ARG A 24 1.76 38.72 8.20
C ARG A 24 1.86 37.65 9.28
N ILE A 25 2.01 36.40 8.89
CA ILE A 25 2.14 35.31 9.83
C ILE A 25 3.62 35.16 10.22
N ASP A 26 3.91 35.24 11.51
CA ASP A 26 5.25 34.96 12.03
C ASP A 26 5.52 33.44 11.95
N VAL A 27 6.18 33.03 10.88
CA VAL A 27 6.57 31.64 10.61
C VAL A 27 7.84 31.59 9.75
N GLU A 28 8.72 30.66 10.08
CA GLU A 28 9.88 30.31 9.29
C GLU A 28 9.77 28.87 8.80
N ALA A 29 10.38 28.59 7.67
CA ALA A 29 10.48 27.23 7.14
C ALA A 29 11.39 26.39 8.06
N VAL A 30 10.83 25.31 8.61
CA VAL A 30 11.54 24.41 9.54
C VAL A 30 12.44 23.45 8.78
N SER A 31 11.99 23.03 7.60
CA SER A 31 12.64 21.97 6.80
C SER A 31 13.34 22.50 5.55
N SER A 32 13.80 23.75 5.53
CA SER A 32 14.52 24.33 4.39
C SER A 32 15.95 23.78 4.28
N LYS A 33 16.50 23.74 3.05
CA LYS A 33 17.87 23.27 2.79
C LYS A 33 18.93 24.05 3.59
N SER A 34 18.72 25.35 3.75
CA SER A 34 19.65 26.26 4.45
C SER A 34 19.64 26.06 5.98
N SER A 35 18.55 25.54 6.54
CA SER A 35 18.42 25.34 8.01
C SER A 35 18.70 23.89 8.43
N ARG A 36 19.07 22.99 7.52
CA ARG A 36 19.31 21.59 7.85
C ARG A 36 20.70 21.38 8.44
N SER A 37 20.72 20.88 9.66
CA SER A 37 21.87 20.19 10.24
C SER A 37 21.54 18.72 10.44
N LEU A 38 22.47 17.82 10.18
CA LEU A 38 22.31 16.37 10.37
C LEU A 38 21.95 16.01 11.82
N TYR A 39 22.32 16.85 12.77
CA TYR A 39 22.11 16.66 14.21
C TYR A 39 21.21 17.72 14.84
N ALA A 40 20.45 18.48 14.04
CA ALA A 40 19.50 19.44 14.56
C ALA A 40 18.34 18.73 15.28
N GLY A 41 18.04 19.16 16.49
CA GLY A 41 16.87 18.69 17.23
C GLY A 41 15.58 18.97 16.44
N ARG A 42 14.58 18.07 16.56
CA ARG A 42 13.30 18.23 15.89
C ARG A 42 12.60 19.55 16.33
N LYS A 43 12.26 20.37 15.36
CA LYS A 43 11.35 21.52 15.57
C LYS A 43 9.93 21.10 15.21
N LYS A 44 8.99 21.23 16.18
CA LYS A 44 7.58 20.87 15.96
C LYS A 44 6.92 21.82 14.96
N ILE A 45 6.26 21.26 13.95
CA ILE A 45 5.50 22.00 12.94
C ILE A 45 4.05 22.13 13.43
N TYR A 46 3.48 23.35 13.31
CA TYR A 46 2.11 23.67 13.67
C TYR A 46 1.34 24.14 12.42
N PRO A 47 0.83 23.22 11.59
CA PRO A 47 0.13 23.62 10.38
C PRO A 47 -1.17 24.35 10.71
N LYS A 48 -1.38 25.55 10.11
CA LYS A 48 -2.63 26.29 10.17
C LYS A 48 -3.69 25.58 9.31
N LEU A 49 -4.96 25.69 9.68
CA LEU A 49 -6.05 25.19 8.86
C LEU A 49 -6.14 26.02 7.57
N ALA A 50 -6.09 25.36 6.43
CA ALA A 50 -6.41 25.93 5.12
C ALA A 50 -7.88 25.64 4.78
N HIS A 51 -8.51 26.57 4.06
CA HIS A 51 -9.85 26.42 3.50
C HIS A 51 -9.75 26.60 2.00
N GLY A 52 -10.38 25.71 1.22
CA GLY A 52 -10.36 25.76 -0.23
C GLY A 52 -10.63 24.42 -0.86
N THR A 53 -10.49 24.37 -2.20
CA THR A 53 -10.79 23.19 -3.00
C THR A 53 -9.88 22.01 -2.68
N PHE A 54 -8.58 22.23 -2.59
CA PHE A 54 -7.61 21.15 -2.32
C PHE A 54 -7.76 20.58 -0.91
N ARG A 55 -8.12 21.41 0.07
CA ARG A 55 -8.46 20.93 1.41
C ARG A 55 -9.71 20.04 1.39
N SER A 56 -10.73 20.41 0.64
CA SER A 56 -11.96 19.63 0.50
C SER A 56 -11.71 18.30 -0.20
N VAL A 57 -10.93 18.30 -1.30
CA VAL A 57 -10.50 17.07 -1.97
C VAL A 57 -9.73 16.17 -1.03
N LYS A 58 -8.83 16.73 -0.22
CA LYS A 58 -8.06 15.95 0.76
C LYS A 58 -8.96 15.30 1.82
N TRP A 59 -10.00 16.01 2.29
CA TRP A 59 -11.00 15.45 3.19
C TRP A 59 -11.78 14.30 2.55
N LEU A 60 -12.19 14.48 1.29
CA LEU A 60 -12.90 13.42 0.55
C LEU A 60 -12.03 12.17 0.40
N VAL A 61 -10.79 12.32 -0.07
CA VAL A 61 -9.86 11.20 -0.24
C VAL A 61 -9.61 10.51 1.10
N MET A 62 -9.41 11.26 2.18
CA MET A 62 -9.25 10.71 3.53
C MET A 62 -10.49 9.91 3.96
N ALA A 63 -11.69 10.44 3.77
CA ALA A 63 -12.94 9.77 4.13
C ALA A 63 -13.12 8.47 3.33
N VAL A 64 -12.84 8.49 2.01
CA VAL A 64 -12.95 7.32 1.13
C VAL A 64 -11.92 6.25 1.51
N THR A 65 -10.65 6.63 1.67
CA THR A 65 -9.58 5.66 1.97
C THR A 65 -9.74 5.04 3.36
N LEU A 66 -10.10 5.84 4.37
CA LEU A 66 -10.40 5.32 5.70
C LEU A 66 -11.70 4.50 5.71
N GLY A 67 -12.73 4.95 4.96
CA GLY A 67 -13.97 4.20 4.80
C GLY A 67 -13.74 2.82 4.22
N ILE A 68 -12.99 2.72 3.12
CA ILE A 68 -12.60 1.43 2.53
C ILE A 68 -11.85 0.60 3.58
N TYR A 69 -10.83 1.16 4.22
CA TYR A 69 -10.02 0.43 5.18
C TYR A 69 -10.83 -0.13 6.36
N TYR A 70 -11.71 0.68 6.96
CA TYR A 70 -12.47 0.27 8.14
C TYR A 70 -13.70 -0.59 7.82
N LEU A 71 -14.33 -0.43 6.65
CA LEU A 71 -15.58 -1.12 6.33
C LEU A 71 -15.38 -2.44 5.57
N LEU A 72 -14.28 -2.55 4.82
CA LEU A 72 -14.05 -3.70 3.92
C LEU A 72 -14.09 -5.06 4.65
N PRO A 73 -13.53 -5.27 5.86
CA PRO A 73 -13.62 -6.56 6.56
C PRO A 73 -15.02 -6.95 7.00
N TRP A 74 -15.96 -5.99 7.05
CA TRP A 74 -17.34 -6.24 7.46
C TRP A 74 -18.27 -6.59 6.29
N LEU A 75 -17.78 -6.48 5.05
CA LEU A 75 -18.56 -6.88 3.88
C LEU A 75 -18.67 -8.39 3.82
N ARG A 76 -19.90 -8.86 3.58
CA ARG A 76 -20.21 -10.29 3.50
C ARG A 76 -20.44 -10.68 2.04
N TRP A 77 -19.97 -11.87 1.68
CA TRP A 77 -20.13 -12.49 0.36
C TRP A 77 -20.45 -13.96 0.59
N ASP A 78 -21.66 -14.37 0.30
CA ASP A 78 -22.10 -15.76 0.46
C ASP A 78 -21.34 -16.66 -0.54
N ARG A 79 -20.59 -17.62 -0.01
CA ARG A 79 -19.83 -18.63 -0.78
C ARG A 79 -20.32 -20.06 -0.49
N GLY A 80 -21.48 -20.20 0.18
CA GLY A 80 -21.99 -21.48 0.59
C GLY A 80 -21.57 -21.91 2.01
N PRO A 81 -22.05 -23.07 2.48
CA PRO A 81 -21.98 -23.44 3.89
C PRO A 81 -20.58 -23.82 4.38
N THR A 82 -19.62 -24.07 3.49
CA THR A 82 -18.28 -24.58 3.83
C THR A 82 -17.20 -23.51 3.83
N LEU A 83 -17.46 -22.34 3.27
CA LEU A 83 -16.50 -21.28 3.09
C LEU A 83 -16.82 -20.04 3.94
N PRO A 84 -15.81 -19.22 4.27
CA PRO A 84 -16.03 -18.00 5.05
C PRO A 84 -16.80 -16.95 4.23
N ASP A 85 -17.81 -16.32 4.84
CA ASP A 85 -18.61 -15.28 4.19
C ASP A 85 -17.94 -13.91 4.13
N GLN A 86 -16.81 -13.70 4.77
CA GLN A 86 -16.13 -12.42 4.72
C GLN A 86 -15.62 -12.15 3.30
N ALA A 87 -16.04 -11.02 2.69
CA ALA A 87 -15.71 -10.70 1.30
C ALA A 87 -14.21 -10.55 1.06
N PHE A 88 -13.49 -9.96 2.01
CA PHE A 88 -12.04 -9.74 1.93
C PHE A 88 -11.35 -10.38 3.13
N LEU A 89 -10.75 -11.54 2.90
CA LEU A 89 -10.12 -12.34 3.95
C LEU A 89 -8.78 -12.91 3.45
N LEU A 90 -7.76 -12.75 4.26
CA LEU A 90 -6.43 -13.36 4.10
C LEU A 90 -6.33 -14.56 5.05
N ASP A 91 -6.86 -15.70 4.63
CA ASP A 91 -6.90 -16.91 5.46
C ASP A 91 -5.57 -17.68 5.34
N PHE A 92 -4.64 -17.36 6.23
CA PHE A 92 -3.35 -18.05 6.27
C PHE A 92 -3.45 -19.46 6.85
N ALA A 93 -4.44 -19.74 7.68
CA ALA A 93 -4.63 -21.07 8.25
C ALA A 93 -4.96 -22.09 7.17
N ASN A 94 -5.85 -21.73 6.26
CA ASN A 94 -6.27 -22.55 5.12
C ASN A 94 -5.47 -22.24 3.83
N GLN A 95 -4.50 -21.31 3.90
CA GLN A 95 -3.65 -20.91 2.76
C GLN A 95 -4.47 -20.39 1.56
N ARG A 96 -5.50 -19.60 1.84
CA ARG A 96 -6.43 -19.02 0.84
C ARG A 96 -6.58 -17.53 1.04
N LEU A 97 -6.83 -16.85 -0.08
CA LEU A 97 -7.10 -15.43 -0.08
C LEU A 97 -8.43 -15.19 -0.80
N TYR A 98 -9.31 -14.45 -0.17
CA TYR A 98 -10.64 -14.17 -0.69
C TYR A 98 -10.77 -12.69 -1.05
N PHE A 99 -11.23 -12.40 -2.26
CA PHE A 99 -11.48 -11.05 -2.77
C PHE A 99 -12.85 -11.01 -3.46
N GLY A 100 -13.92 -10.80 -2.71
CA GLY A 100 -15.28 -10.92 -3.22
C GLY A 100 -15.54 -12.33 -3.77
N PRO A 101 -15.88 -12.47 -5.06
CA PRO A 101 -16.09 -13.79 -5.69
C PRO A 101 -14.80 -14.53 -6.05
N ILE A 102 -13.66 -13.88 -5.91
CA ILE A 102 -12.37 -14.42 -6.32
C ILE A 102 -11.69 -15.12 -5.16
N GLU A 103 -11.31 -16.39 -5.36
CA GLU A 103 -10.50 -17.17 -4.44
C GLU A 103 -9.13 -17.42 -5.07
N ILE A 104 -8.07 -17.17 -4.31
CA ILE A 104 -6.68 -17.39 -4.72
C ILE A 104 -6.09 -18.42 -3.77
N TRP A 105 -5.62 -19.52 -4.33
CA TRP A 105 -4.94 -20.59 -3.62
C TRP A 105 -3.45 -20.29 -3.44
N ALA A 106 -2.80 -20.96 -2.49
CA ALA A 106 -1.37 -20.77 -2.26
C ALA A 106 -0.50 -20.99 -3.51
N GLN A 107 -0.90 -21.91 -4.39
CA GLN A 107 -0.23 -22.19 -5.66
C GLN A 107 -0.35 -21.05 -6.67
N GLU A 108 -1.33 -20.14 -6.47
CA GLU A 108 -1.67 -19.03 -7.36
C GLU A 108 -1.16 -17.67 -6.83
N LEU A 109 -0.23 -17.67 -5.88
CA LEU A 109 0.36 -16.45 -5.30
C LEU A 109 1.01 -15.52 -6.35
N TYR A 110 1.29 -16.04 -7.56
CA TYR A 110 1.78 -15.20 -8.65
C TYR A 110 0.78 -14.11 -9.08
N PHE A 111 -0.53 -14.28 -8.83
CA PHE A 111 -1.51 -13.21 -9.02
C PHE A 111 -1.27 -12.03 -8.07
N ILE A 112 -0.92 -12.31 -6.81
CA ILE A 112 -0.57 -11.25 -5.85
C ILE A 112 0.67 -10.50 -6.32
N THR A 113 1.69 -11.24 -6.80
CA THR A 113 2.88 -10.61 -7.39
C THR A 113 2.51 -9.71 -8.56
N GLY A 114 1.61 -10.15 -9.45
CA GLY A 114 1.09 -9.35 -10.54
C GLY A 114 0.40 -8.06 -10.07
N VAL A 115 -0.47 -8.15 -9.05
CA VAL A 115 -1.14 -6.97 -8.43
C VAL A 115 -0.12 -6.00 -7.82
N LEU A 116 0.91 -6.50 -7.14
CA LEU A 116 1.97 -5.67 -6.56
C LEU A 116 2.78 -4.95 -7.65
N VAL A 117 3.11 -5.64 -8.74
CA VAL A 117 3.80 -5.05 -9.89
C VAL A 117 2.93 -3.99 -10.56
N LEU A 118 1.64 -4.25 -10.78
CA LEU A 118 0.69 -3.26 -11.31
C LEU A 118 0.56 -2.05 -10.40
N SER A 119 0.52 -2.25 -9.09
CA SER A 119 0.47 -1.16 -8.10
C SER A 119 1.73 -0.30 -8.14
N ALA A 120 2.90 -0.92 -8.25
CA ALA A 120 4.17 -0.21 -8.37
C ALA A 120 4.25 0.58 -9.68
N LEU A 121 3.89 -0.02 -10.82
CA LEU A 121 3.85 0.65 -12.13
C LEU A 121 2.82 1.79 -12.14
N GLY A 122 1.65 1.59 -11.52
CA GLY A 122 0.63 2.61 -11.35
C GLY A 122 1.13 3.80 -10.55
N LEU A 123 1.87 3.54 -9.48
CA LEU A 123 2.49 4.58 -8.67
C LEU A 123 3.59 5.34 -9.46
N PHE A 124 4.35 4.63 -10.29
CA PHE A 124 5.32 5.25 -11.19
C PHE A 124 4.65 6.12 -12.26
N LEU A 125 3.55 5.63 -12.85
CA LEU A 125 2.76 6.37 -13.81
C LEU A 125 2.18 7.65 -13.20
N VAL A 126 1.55 7.55 -12.03
CA VAL A 126 1.02 8.72 -11.30
C VAL A 126 2.14 9.69 -10.96
N THR A 127 3.32 9.21 -10.56
CA THR A 127 4.48 10.06 -10.25
C THR A 127 4.98 10.79 -11.50
N ALA A 128 5.07 10.12 -12.64
CA ALA A 128 5.46 10.75 -13.89
C ALA A 128 4.46 11.83 -14.33
N LEU A 129 3.16 11.60 -14.18
CA LEU A 129 2.10 12.54 -14.58
C LEU A 129 1.95 13.71 -13.60
N ALA A 130 1.79 13.42 -12.33
CA ALA A 130 1.33 14.35 -11.30
C ALA A 130 2.25 14.39 -10.05
N GLY A 131 3.51 14.06 -10.22
CA GLY A 131 4.51 14.13 -9.19
C GLY A 131 4.15 13.32 -7.94
N ARG A 132 4.12 13.96 -6.77
CA ARG A 132 3.85 13.32 -5.48
C ARG A 132 2.39 13.38 -5.05
N MET A 133 1.45 13.44 -5.97
CA MET A 133 0.02 13.49 -5.64
C MET A 133 -0.40 12.35 -4.72
N TRP A 134 0.09 11.13 -4.95
CA TRP A 134 -0.12 9.99 -4.04
C TRP A 134 0.28 10.30 -2.61
N CYS A 135 1.50 10.85 -2.41
CA CYS A 135 2.01 11.18 -1.08
C CYS A 135 1.19 12.28 -0.38
N GLY A 136 0.63 13.22 -1.14
CA GLY A 136 -0.16 14.33 -0.62
C GLY A 136 -1.57 13.96 -0.19
N TYR A 137 -2.18 12.94 -0.84
CA TYR A 137 -3.60 12.64 -0.69
C TYR A 137 -3.91 11.24 -0.19
N ALA A 138 -3.34 10.18 -0.80
CA ALA A 138 -3.76 8.81 -0.58
C ALA A 138 -2.75 7.95 0.22
N CYS A 139 -1.52 8.42 0.40
CA CYS A 139 -0.53 7.68 1.19
C CYS A 139 -1.02 7.48 2.63
N PRO A 140 -1.01 6.23 3.17
CA PRO A 140 -1.48 5.94 4.52
C PRO A 140 -0.83 6.84 5.58
N GLN A 141 0.50 7.04 5.54
CA GLN A 141 1.20 7.93 6.48
C GLN A 141 0.59 9.35 6.49
N THR A 142 0.29 9.90 5.32
CA THR A 142 -0.26 11.26 5.20
C THR A 142 -1.72 11.32 5.65
N VAL A 143 -2.51 10.29 5.34
CA VAL A 143 -3.92 10.17 5.73
C VAL A 143 -4.05 10.13 7.25
N TRP A 144 -3.33 9.22 7.93
CA TRP A 144 -3.37 9.14 9.40
C TRP A 144 -2.75 10.37 10.08
N THR A 145 -1.65 10.91 9.55
CA THR A 145 -1.07 12.14 10.10
C THR A 145 -2.06 13.31 10.01
N ASP A 146 -2.78 13.47 8.90
CA ASP A 146 -3.78 14.52 8.76
C ASP A 146 -4.94 14.32 9.73
N LEU A 147 -5.44 13.09 9.89
CA LEU A 147 -6.47 12.75 10.88
C LEU A 147 -6.00 13.09 12.32
N MET A 148 -4.77 12.71 12.68
CA MET A 148 -4.21 13.04 14.00
C MET A 148 -4.08 14.57 14.22
N ILE A 149 -3.74 15.33 13.18
CA ILE A 149 -3.70 16.80 13.23
C ILE A 149 -5.10 17.38 13.38
N VAL A 150 -6.13 16.79 12.77
CA VAL A 150 -7.53 17.21 12.96
C VAL A 150 -7.95 17.05 14.42
N VAL A 151 -7.66 15.92 15.03
CA VAL A 151 -7.93 15.66 16.46
C VAL A 151 -7.15 16.63 17.35
N GLU A 152 -5.88 16.91 17.03
CA GLU A 152 -5.09 17.88 17.77
C GLU A 152 -5.70 19.29 17.71
N ARG A 153 -6.22 19.69 16.53
CA ARG A 153 -6.94 20.97 16.39
C ARG A 153 -8.24 21.01 17.18
N PHE A 154 -8.96 19.92 17.19
CA PHE A 154 -10.22 19.84 17.94
C PHE A 154 -10.02 20.11 19.43
N TRP A 155 -9.04 19.47 20.05
CA TRP A 155 -8.78 19.64 21.49
C TRP A 155 -7.99 20.89 21.85
N GLN A 156 -7.00 21.26 21.05
CA GLN A 156 -6.01 22.30 21.38
C GLN A 156 -6.21 23.60 20.60
N GLY A 157 -7.13 23.63 19.62
CA GLY A 157 -7.35 24.76 18.72
C GLY A 157 -6.38 24.79 17.54
N ASP A 158 -6.46 25.85 16.72
CA ASP A 158 -5.60 26.00 15.54
C ASP A 158 -4.17 26.45 15.94
N ARG A 159 -3.32 26.68 14.95
CA ARG A 159 -1.87 26.96 15.06
C ARG A 159 -1.49 27.83 16.26
N ASN A 160 -2.03 29.03 16.36
CA ASN A 160 -1.64 29.99 17.40
C ASN A 160 -2.00 29.50 18.79
N ALA A 161 -3.19 28.89 18.96
CA ALA A 161 -3.62 28.32 20.23
C ALA A 161 -2.71 27.18 20.68
N ARG A 162 -2.34 26.27 19.75
CA ARG A 162 -1.40 25.17 20.03
C ARG A 162 -0.01 25.65 20.41
N MET A 163 0.52 26.67 19.73
CA MET A 163 1.81 27.29 20.07
C MET A 163 1.79 27.92 21.43
N LYS A 164 0.72 28.66 21.77
CA LYS A 164 0.53 29.27 23.09
C LYS A 164 0.42 28.21 24.20
N LEU A 165 -0.37 27.13 23.93
CA LEU A 165 -0.53 26.00 24.85
C LEU A 165 0.81 25.30 25.13
N ASP A 166 1.61 25.05 24.08
CA ASP A 166 2.89 24.38 24.26
C ASP A 166 3.91 25.21 25.03
N LYS A 167 3.92 26.53 24.84
CA LYS A 167 4.79 27.50 25.58
C LYS A 167 4.31 27.79 27.01
N SER A 168 3.03 27.54 27.34
CA SER A 168 2.50 27.80 28.66
C SER A 168 3.06 26.85 29.73
N HIS A 169 3.04 27.28 30.99
CA HIS A 169 3.32 26.38 32.11
C HIS A 169 2.31 25.24 32.19
N TRP A 170 2.64 24.19 32.95
CA TRP A 170 1.73 23.09 33.22
C TRP A 170 0.54 23.53 34.04
N THR A 171 -0.61 23.68 33.39
CA THR A 171 -1.90 24.00 33.98
C THR A 171 -2.86 22.84 33.82
N PHE A 172 -3.93 22.77 34.59
CA PHE A 172 -4.98 21.77 34.44
C PHE A 172 -5.52 21.73 32.98
N GLU A 173 -5.74 22.91 32.39
CA GLU A 173 -6.18 23.01 30.98
C GLU A 173 -5.19 22.36 30.00
N LYS A 174 -3.89 22.62 30.17
CA LYS A 174 -2.86 22.02 29.34
C LYS A 174 -2.82 20.49 29.48
N ILE A 175 -2.85 19.99 30.73
CA ILE A 175 -2.86 18.57 31.03
C ILE A 175 -4.07 17.92 30.38
N TRP A 176 -5.27 18.45 30.63
CA TRP A 176 -6.52 17.93 30.08
C TRP A 176 -6.49 17.86 28.54
N LYS A 177 -6.19 18.96 27.87
CA LYS A 177 -6.16 19.05 26.41
C LYS A 177 -5.13 18.09 25.78
N LYS A 178 -3.96 17.97 26.40
CA LYS A 178 -2.93 17.03 25.95
C LYS A 178 -3.35 15.58 26.16
N THR A 179 -3.85 15.22 27.33
CA THR A 179 -4.35 13.89 27.64
C THR A 179 -5.48 13.49 26.71
N ALA A 180 -6.48 14.36 26.50
CA ALA A 180 -7.58 14.11 25.57
C ALA A 180 -7.09 13.91 24.14
N THR A 181 -6.11 14.70 23.68
CA THR A 181 -5.49 14.50 22.36
C THR A 181 -4.83 13.12 22.24
N HIS A 182 -3.98 12.76 23.21
CA HIS A 182 -3.26 11.48 23.17
C HIS A 182 -4.20 10.28 23.33
N LEU A 183 -5.23 10.39 24.16
CA LEU A 183 -6.25 9.35 24.31
C LEU A 183 -7.03 9.15 23.01
N SER A 184 -7.46 10.24 22.36
CA SER A 184 -8.11 10.17 21.05
C SER A 184 -7.20 9.54 19.97
N TRP A 185 -5.92 9.91 19.95
CA TRP A 185 -4.94 9.30 19.04
C TRP A 185 -4.77 7.81 19.32
N LEU A 186 -4.72 7.42 20.59
CA LEU A 186 -4.60 6.01 20.96
C LEU A 186 -5.84 5.22 20.55
N LEU A 187 -7.05 5.77 20.72
CA LEU A 187 -8.28 5.13 20.28
C LEU A 187 -8.34 4.96 18.75
N ILE A 188 -7.93 5.98 17.98
CA ILE A 188 -7.83 5.87 16.53
C ILE A 188 -6.79 4.83 16.13
N ALA A 189 -5.63 4.82 16.78
CA ALA A 189 -4.58 3.85 16.53
C ALA A 189 -5.03 2.42 16.89
N LEU A 190 -5.75 2.25 17.99
CA LEU A 190 -6.33 0.96 18.40
C LEU A 190 -7.37 0.48 17.40
N ALA A 191 -8.27 1.36 16.95
CA ALA A 191 -9.23 1.02 15.90
C ALA A 191 -8.51 0.61 14.60
N THR A 192 -7.45 1.34 14.21
CA THR A 192 -6.65 1.02 13.03
C THR A 192 -5.95 -0.33 13.16
N GLY A 193 -5.29 -0.60 14.28
CA GLY A 193 -4.62 -1.87 14.53
C GLY A 193 -5.60 -3.04 14.66
N GLY A 194 -6.76 -2.80 15.29
CA GLY A 194 -7.82 -3.81 15.41
C GLY A 194 -8.43 -4.18 14.07
N VAL A 195 -8.78 -3.18 13.26
CA VAL A 195 -9.34 -3.43 11.92
C VAL A 195 -8.36 -4.19 11.03
N LEU A 196 -7.06 -3.92 11.12
CA LEU A 196 -6.08 -4.67 10.33
C LEU A 196 -6.10 -6.17 10.65
N VAL A 197 -6.30 -6.55 11.90
CA VAL A 197 -6.36 -7.97 12.30
C VAL A 197 -7.62 -8.64 11.75
N PHE A 198 -8.70 -7.91 11.54
CA PHE A 198 -9.94 -8.43 10.93
C PHE A 198 -9.80 -8.85 9.47
N TYR A 199 -8.77 -8.42 8.77
CA TYR A 199 -8.47 -8.93 7.42
C TYR A 199 -7.93 -10.36 7.42
N PHE A 200 -7.53 -10.90 8.58
CA PHE A 200 -6.91 -12.23 8.71
C PHE A 200 -7.81 -13.27 9.38
N ARG A 201 -8.95 -12.86 9.90
CA ARG A 201 -9.94 -13.73 10.51
C ARG A 201 -11.31 -13.07 10.42
N ASP A 202 -12.38 -13.88 10.44
CA ASP A 202 -13.75 -13.39 10.35
C ASP A 202 -14.01 -12.25 11.35
N ALA A 203 -14.35 -11.07 10.80
CA ALA A 203 -14.38 -9.84 11.58
C ALA A 203 -15.41 -9.84 12.72
N PRO A 204 -16.69 -10.25 12.52
CA PRO A 204 -17.65 -10.31 13.61
C PRO A 204 -17.24 -11.28 14.74
N THR A 205 -16.78 -12.46 14.36
CA THR A 205 -16.33 -13.49 15.30
C THR A 205 -15.14 -13.00 16.11
N LEU A 206 -14.10 -12.48 15.42
CA LEU A 206 -12.90 -11.99 16.08
C LEU A 206 -13.18 -10.77 16.95
N ALA A 207 -14.09 -9.88 16.55
CA ALA A 207 -14.48 -8.72 17.36
C ALA A 207 -15.10 -9.15 18.70
N MET A 208 -15.96 -10.17 18.67
CA MET A 208 -16.56 -10.71 19.90
C MET A 208 -15.49 -11.39 20.78
N GLU A 209 -14.63 -12.22 20.20
CA GLU A 209 -13.54 -12.88 20.91
C GLU A 209 -12.55 -11.89 21.55
N LEU A 210 -12.26 -10.76 20.88
CA LEU A 210 -11.42 -9.70 21.43
C LEU A 210 -12.06 -9.04 22.67
N VAL A 211 -13.38 -8.83 22.65
CA VAL A 211 -14.11 -8.21 23.77
C VAL A 211 -14.24 -9.19 24.93
N THR A 212 -14.48 -10.49 24.68
CA THR A 212 -14.59 -11.53 25.73
C THR A 212 -13.24 -11.99 26.26
N GLY A 213 -12.14 -11.66 25.59
CA GLY A 213 -10.80 -12.11 25.97
C GLY A 213 -10.42 -13.50 25.47
N GLU A 214 -11.23 -14.07 24.56
CA GLU A 214 -11.04 -15.43 24.03
C GLU A 214 -10.24 -15.46 22.72
N ALA A 215 -9.91 -14.31 22.16
CA ALA A 215 -9.13 -14.22 20.93
C ALA A 215 -7.73 -14.85 21.10
N PRO A 216 -7.17 -15.45 20.03
CA PRO A 216 -5.82 -15.99 20.07
C PRO A 216 -4.78 -14.90 20.43
N ALA A 217 -3.78 -15.26 21.22
CA ALA A 217 -2.74 -14.33 21.68
C ALA A 217 -2.07 -13.56 20.52
N VAL A 218 -1.92 -14.21 19.35
CA VAL A 218 -1.36 -13.60 18.14
C VAL A 218 -2.17 -12.39 17.67
N ALA A 219 -3.50 -12.40 17.82
CA ALA A 219 -4.35 -11.27 17.44
C ALA A 219 -4.06 -10.04 18.32
N TYR A 220 -3.94 -10.23 19.64
CA TYR A 220 -3.59 -9.13 20.56
C TYR A 220 -2.19 -8.59 20.29
N VAL A 221 -1.22 -9.44 20.00
CA VAL A 221 0.16 -9.04 19.70
C VAL A 221 0.20 -8.15 18.45
N PHE A 222 -0.42 -8.60 17.35
CA PHE A 222 -0.44 -7.81 16.12
C PHE A 222 -1.28 -6.53 16.25
N MET A 223 -2.42 -6.59 16.91
CA MET A 223 -3.21 -5.40 17.22
C MET A 223 -2.36 -4.38 18.02
N GLY A 224 -1.60 -4.83 19.01
CA GLY A 224 -0.70 -3.98 19.80
C GLY A 224 0.41 -3.36 18.95
N ILE A 225 1.07 -4.15 18.09
CA ILE A 225 2.13 -3.67 17.18
C ILE A 225 1.61 -2.61 16.24
N PHE A 226 0.46 -2.85 15.60
CA PHE A 226 -0.13 -1.90 14.65
C PHE A 226 -0.69 -0.66 15.33
N THR A 227 -1.26 -0.80 16.53
CA THR A 227 -1.67 0.33 17.37
C THR A 227 -0.47 1.21 17.72
N PHE A 228 0.62 0.61 18.21
CA PHE A 228 1.85 1.32 18.54
C PHE A 228 2.45 2.02 17.32
N SER A 229 2.56 1.32 16.20
CA SER A 229 3.13 1.90 14.97
C SER A 229 2.26 3.05 14.43
N THR A 230 0.94 2.92 14.40
CA THR A 230 0.04 3.99 13.95
C THR A 230 0.11 5.21 14.86
N TYR A 231 0.12 5.01 16.18
CA TYR A 231 0.26 6.09 17.16
C TYR A 231 1.61 6.78 17.03
N LEU A 232 2.70 6.02 16.92
CA LEU A 232 4.05 6.55 16.83
C LEU A 232 4.26 7.31 15.51
N LEU A 233 3.96 6.66 14.37
CA LEU A 233 4.27 7.21 13.05
C LEU A 233 3.29 8.32 12.65
N GLY A 234 1.99 8.14 12.89
CA GLY A 234 0.96 9.13 12.54
C GLY A 234 0.87 10.30 13.53
N GLY A 235 0.95 10.03 14.83
CA GLY A 235 0.78 11.01 15.90
C GLY A 235 2.06 11.75 16.28
N ILE A 236 3.15 11.01 16.54
CA ILE A 236 4.40 11.57 17.08
C ILE A 236 5.40 11.90 15.97
N ALA A 237 5.79 10.93 15.13
CA ALA A 237 6.83 11.12 14.12
C ALA A 237 6.37 11.98 12.93
N ARG A 238 5.13 11.81 12.45
CA ARG A 238 4.49 12.65 11.42
C ARG A 238 5.37 12.87 10.19
N GLU A 239 5.74 14.15 9.95
CA GLU A 239 6.59 14.61 8.85
C GLU A 239 7.98 13.97 8.83
N GLN A 240 8.51 13.55 9.98
CA GLN A 240 9.82 12.93 10.09
C GLN A 240 9.88 11.61 9.30
N VAL A 241 8.76 10.87 9.27
CA VAL A 241 8.65 9.64 8.47
C VAL A 241 8.88 9.94 6.99
N CYS A 242 8.22 10.97 6.45
CA CYS A 242 8.33 11.33 5.04
C CYS A 242 9.69 11.94 4.68
N ILE A 243 10.33 12.66 5.60
CA ILE A 243 11.58 13.39 5.34
C ILE A 243 12.81 12.47 5.48
N TYR A 244 12.83 11.61 6.51
CA TYR A 244 14.04 10.85 6.89
C TYR A 244 13.91 9.35 6.74
N MET A 245 12.73 8.76 6.98
CA MET A 245 12.55 7.31 7.00
C MET A 245 12.14 6.75 5.64
N CYS A 246 11.26 7.48 4.92
CA CYS A 246 10.72 6.99 3.65
C CYS A 246 11.72 7.23 2.49
N PRO A 247 12.16 6.19 1.77
CA PRO A 247 13.06 6.37 0.62
C PRO A 247 12.33 6.88 -0.62
N TRP A 248 11.00 6.76 -0.65
CA TRP A 248 10.15 7.03 -1.79
C TRP A 248 10.30 8.44 -2.38
N PRO A 249 10.40 9.53 -1.58
CA PRO A 249 10.62 10.87 -2.09
C PRO A 249 11.83 11.02 -3.03
N ARG A 250 12.91 10.30 -2.76
CA ARG A 250 14.13 10.32 -3.59
C ARG A 250 13.92 9.57 -4.91
N ILE A 251 13.25 8.41 -4.85
CA ILE A 251 12.91 7.62 -6.04
C ILE A 251 11.99 8.44 -6.95
N GLN A 252 10.92 9.04 -6.40
CA GLN A 252 9.99 9.87 -7.16
C GLN A 252 10.67 11.09 -7.80
N ALA A 253 11.61 11.74 -7.10
CA ALA A 253 12.31 12.89 -7.65
C ALA A 253 13.14 12.54 -8.91
N ALA A 254 13.68 11.31 -8.99
CA ALA A 254 14.38 10.83 -10.18
C ALA A 254 13.43 10.48 -11.35
N MET A 255 12.12 10.37 -11.07
CA MET A 255 11.10 10.01 -12.06
C MET A 255 10.43 11.23 -12.70
N TYR A 256 10.66 12.43 -12.19
CA TYR A 256 10.12 13.64 -12.79
C TYR A 256 10.74 13.90 -14.17
N ASP A 257 9.95 14.47 -15.04
CA ASP A 257 10.39 15.02 -16.31
C ASP A 257 9.89 16.48 -16.45
N GLN A 258 10.22 17.10 -17.58
CA GLN A 258 9.88 18.51 -17.82
C GLN A 258 8.37 18.77 -17.90
N ASP A 259 7.57 17.74 -18.19
CA ASP A 259 6.12 17.81 -18.33
C ASP A 259 5.38 17.28 -17.07
N SER A 260 6.07 16.88 -16.01
CA SER A 260 5.44 16.44 -14.76
C SER A 260 4.77 17.60 -14.03
N LEU A 261 3.52 17.42 -13.59
CA LEU A 261 2.80 18.42 -12.82
C LEU A 261 3.31 18.48 -11.38
N LEU A 262 3.70 19.64 -10.93
CA LEU A 262 4.21 19.90 -9.59
C LEU A 262 3.53 21.13 -8.99
N VAL A 263 3.33 21.13 -7.68
CA VAL A 263 2.91 22.34 -6.96
C VAL A 263 4.09 23.30 -6.93
N SER A 264 3.93 24.48 -7.47
CA SER A 264 5.00 25.44 -7.67
C SER A 264 4.57 26.88 -7.44
N TYR A 265 5.51 27.69 -7.02
CA TYR A 265 5.37 29.14 -6.93
C TYR A 265 5.85 29.78 -8.23
N HIS A 266 5.03 30.64 -8.81
CA HIS A 266 5.37 31.36 -10.04
C HIS A 266 6.20 32.62 -9.73
N GLY A 267 7.52 32.45 -9.60
CA GLY A 267 8.45 33.51 -9.23
C GLY A 267 8.41 34.70 -10.17
N HIS A 268 8.28 34.49 -11.48
CA HIS A 268 8.17 35.55 -12.49
C HIS A 268 6.99 36.51 -12.27
N ARG A 269 5.93 36.02 -11.59
CA ARG A 269 4.75 36.79 -11.23
C ARG A 269 4.84 37.34 -9.82
N GLY A 270 5.48 36.59 -8.91
CA GLY A 270 5.46 36.88 -7.46
C GLY A 270 6.63 37.71 -6.95
N GLU A 271 7.74 37.81 -7.70
CA GLU A 271 8.93 38.57 -7.32
C GLU A 271 8.97 39.94 -8.04
N PRO A 272 9.55 40.99 -7.45
CA PRO A 272 10.06 41.06 -6.07
C PRO A 272 8.93 41.06 -5.03
N ARG A 273 9.05 40.16 -4.05
CA ARG A 273 8.07 40.01 -2.95
C ARG A 273 8.30 41.03 -1.82
N GLY A 274 7.23 41.48 -1.18
CA GLY A 274 7.34 42.38 -0.04
C GLY A 274 5.99 42.87 0.46
N PRO A 275 5.91 43.45 1.68
CA PRO A 275 4.66 43.98 2.23
C PRO A 275 4.03 45.01 1.32
N HIS A 276 2.72 44.97 1.13
CA HIS A 276 1.96 45.93 0.35
C HIS A 276 1.24 46.93 1.27
N LYS A 277 1.63 48.19 1.21
CA LYS A 277 1.01 49.27 2.02
C LYS A 277 -0.21 49.84 1.32
N LYS A 278 -1.16 50.32 2.11
CA LYS A 278 -2.36 51.00 1.59
C LYS A 278 -1.94 52.20 0.70
N GLY A 279 -2.47 52.25 -0.53
CA GLY A 279 -2.17 53.32 -1.49
C GLY A 279 -0.93 53.13 -2.32
N GLN A 280 -0.19 52.00 -2.20
CA GLN A 280 0.88 51.66 -3.15
C GLN A 280 0.29 51.15 -4.46
N THR A 281 0.95 51.46 -5.56
CA THR A 281 0.68 50.83 -6.86
C THR A 281 1.28 49.45 -6.94
N TRP A 282 0.85 48.61 -7.89
CA TRP A 282 1.42 47.29 -8.16
C TRP A 282 2.54 47.37 -9.23
N GLU A 283 2.93 48.56 -9.63
CA GLU A 283 4.06 48.77 -10.54
C GLU A 283 5.38 48.45 -9.82
N ASP A 284 6.32 47.86 -10.53
CA ASP A 284 7.66 47.48 -10.06
C ASP A 284 7.69 46.45 -8.91
N ARG A 285 6.60 45.70 -8.71
CA ARG A 285 6.56 44.67 -7.69
C ARG A 285 5.80 43.42 -8.14
N GLY A 286 6.10 42.29 -7.51
CA GLY A 286 5.35 41.05 -7.70
C GLY A 286 4.07 40.97 -6.89
N ASP A 287 3.22 40.02 -7.21
CA ASP A 287 1.96 39.77 -6.52
C ASP A 287 2.13 39.21 -5.10
N CYS A 288 3.32 38.71 -4.74
CA CYS A 288 3.57 38.15 -3.43
C CYS A 288 3.78 39.23 -2.37
N ILE A 289 2.85 39.35 -1.44
CA ILE A 289 2.90 40.33 -0.33
C ILE A 289 3.69 39.83 0.89
N ASP A 290 4.40 38.75 0.81
CA ASP A 290 5.19 38.12 1.89
C ASP A 290 4.39 37.84 3.18
N CYS A 291 3.12 37.48 3.06
CA CYS A 291 2.26 37.16 4.21
C CYS A 291 2.62 35.82 4.88
N LYS A 292 3.41 34.96 4.25
CA LYS A 292 3.84 33.62 4.70
C LYS A 292 2.68 32.63 5.00
N ALA A 293 1.48 32.86 4.48
CA ALA A 293 0.35 31.96 4.66
C ALA A 293 0.64 30.55 4.10
N CYS A 294 1.30 30.47 2.94
CA CYS A 294 1.71 29.21 2.31
C CYS A 294 2.66 28.37 3.20
N VAL A 295 3.57 29.01 3.93
CA VAL A 295 4.47 28.35 4.89
C VAL A 295 3.68 27.90 6.13
N ALA A 296 2.77 28.74 6.61
CA ALA A 296 2.00 28.45 7.83
C ALA A 296 1.05 27.26 7.70
N VAL A 297 0.50 26.98 6.50
CA VAL A 297 -0.39 25.84 6.26
C VAL A 297 0.37 24.56 5.92
N CYS A 298 1.67 24.63 5.62
CA CYS A 298 2.46 23.51 5.15
C CYS A 298 2.66 22.46 6.27
N PRO A 299 2.18 21.22 6.10
CA PRO A 299 2.37 20.15 7.08
C PRO A 299 3.83 19.66 7.14
N MET A 300 4.63 19.94 6.08
CA MET A 300 6.04 19.59 6.01
C MET A 300 6.97 20.71 6.47
N GLY A 301 6.43 21.90 6.76
CA GLY A 301 7.18 23.05 7.26
C GLY A 301 8.20 23.60 6.26
N ILE A 302 7.90 23.56 4.97
CA ILE A 302 8.74 24.14 3.91
C ILE A 302 8.22 25.51 3.46
N ASP A 303 9.09 26.30 2.84
CA ASP A 303 8.69 27.47 2.07
C ASP A 303 8.69 27.11 0.58
N ILE A 304 7.52 27.02 -0.03
CA ILE A 304 7.36 26.65 -1.44
C ILE A 304 7.94 27.71 -2.39
N ARG A 305 8.13 28.95 -1.91
CA ARG A 305 8.68 30.05 -2.70
C ARG A 305 10.18 29.91 -2.96
N ASP A 306 10.86 29.07 -2.18
CA ASP A 306 12.28 28.74 -2.39
C ASP A 306 12.46 27.66 -3.47
N GLY A 307 11.43 27.38 -4.26
CA GLY A 307 11.43 26.40 -5.34
C GLY A 307 11.09 24.99 -4.90
N GLN A 308 11.34 24.02 -5.79
CA GLN A 308 11.04 22.62 -5.56
C GLN A 308 11.93 22.01 -4.47
N GLN A 309 11.32 21.31 -3.53
CA GLN A 309 11.99 20.71 -2.38
C GLN A 309 11.58 19.24 -2.24
N LEU A 310 12.54 18.39 -1.83
CA LEU A 310 12.30 16.95 -1.62
C LEU A 310 11.30 16.66 -0.50
N GLU A 311 11.10 17.58 0.40
CA GLU A 311 10.15 17.50 1.51
C GLU A 311 8.71 17.79 1.10
N CYS A 312 8.52 18.45 -0.06
CA CYS A 312 7.16 18.75 -0.55
C CYS A 312 6.43 17.47 -0.90
N ILE A 313 5.30 17.21 -0.27
CA ILE A 313 4.40 16.07 -0.57
C ILE A 313 3.32 16.43 -1.60
N GLN A 314 3.34 17.64 -2.13
CA GLN A 314 2.40 18.16 -3.14
C GLN A 314 0.91 18.06 -2.73
N CYS A 315 0.62 18.34 -1.46
CA CYS A 315 -0.73 18.33 -0.92
C CYS A 315 -1.59 19.54 -1.31
N ALA A 316 -1.00 20.53 -1.98
CA ALA A 316 -1.64 21.74 -2.53
C ALA A 316 -2.33 22.67 -1.52
N LEU A 317 -2.18 22.47 -0.20
CA LEU A 317 -2.77 23.37 0.81
C LEU A 317 -2.22 24.80 0.76
N CYS A 318 -1.01 24.97 0.24
CA CYS A 318 -0.40 26.28 -0.02
C CYS A 318 -1.11 27.03 -1.17
N ILE A 319 -1.70 26.33 -2.13
CA ILE A 319 -2.53 26.93 -3.19
C ILE A 319 -3.76 27.54 -2.55
N ASP A 320 -4.55 26.77 -1.81
CA ASP A 320 -5.76 27.25 -1.12
C ASP A 320 -5.47 28.48 -0.26
N ALA A 321 -4.37 28.42 0.53
CA ALA A 321 -4.00 29.52 1.41
C ALA A 321 -3.53 30.77 0.65
N CYS A 322 -2.87 30.60 -0.50
CA CYS A 322 -2.43 31.72 -1.33
C CYS A 322 -3.61 32.36 -2.06
N ASP A 323 -4.50 31.54 -2.61
CA ASP A 323 -5.68 32.03 -3.34
C ASP A 323 -6.65 32.80 -2.43
N ASP A 324 -6.82 32.37 -1.17
CA ASP A 324 -7.56 33.18 -0.15
C ASP A 324 -6.93 34.56 0.05
N ILE A 325 -5.59 34.64 0.05
CA ILE A 325 -4.88 35.92 0.19
C ILE A 325 -4.97 36.74 -1.10
N MET A 326 -4.79 36.12 -2.27
CA MET A 326 -4.89 36.80 -3.56
C MET A 326 -6.27 37.44 -3.75
N THR A 327 -7.34 36.73 -3.35
CA THR A 327 -8.71 37.26 -3.33
C THR A 327 -8.83 38.50 -2.45
N LYS A 328 -8.20 38.51 -1.25
CA LYS A 328 -8.26 39.64 -0.31
C LYS A 328 -7.52 40.89 -0.80
N VAL A 329 -6.51 40.72 -1.64
CA VAL A 329 -5.70 41.82 -2.18
C VAL A 329 -6.06 42.16 -3.63
N ASP A 330 -7.16 41.59 -4.14
CA ASP A 330 -7.67 41.79 -5.49
C ASP A 330 -6.63 41.53 -6.58
N ARG A 331 -5.92 40.36 -6.43
CA ARG A 331 -4.95 39.88 -7.42
C ARG A 331 -5.40 38.57 -8.05
N PRO A 332 -4.99 38.29 -9.31
CA PRO A 332 -5.35 37.05 -9.98
C PRO A 332 -4.91 35.82 -9.17
N LEU A 333 -5.76 34.80 -9.09
CA LEU A 333 -5.47 33.52 -8.43
C LEU A 333 -4.33 32.75 -9.09
N GLY A 334 -3.86 31.68 -8.44
CA GLY A 334 -2.87 30.79 -9.00
C GLY A 334 -1.44 31.34 -8.98
N LEU A 335 -1.09 32.17 -8.00
CA LEU A 335 0.31 32.54 -7.76
C LEU A 335 1.14 31.33 -7.30
N ILE A 336 0.50 30.41 -6.57
CA ILE A 336 0.98 29.04 -6.33
C ILE A 336 -0.02 28.12 -7.03
N GLY A 337 0.47 27.17 -7.84
CA GLY A 337 -0.41 26.30 -8.60
C GLY A 337 0.28 25.00 -9.03
N TYR A 338 -0.50 24.09 -9.64
CA TYR A 338 0.06 22.98 -10.38
C TYR A 338 0.55 23.47 -11.74
N ASP A 339 1.83 23.26 -12.01
CA ASP A 339 2.43 23.56 -13.31
C ASP A 339 3.57 22.58 -13.63
N THR A 340 4.02 22.60 -14.88
CA THR A 340 5.14 21.77 -15.34
C THR A 340 6.48 22.49 -15.17
N PHE A 341 7.58 21.73 -15.06
CA PHE A 341 8.92 22.33 -14.99
C PHE A 341 9.20 23.28 -16.16
N GLN A 342 8.76 22.90 -17.38
CA GLN A 342 8.93 23.75 -18.56
C GLN A 342 8.30 25.13 -18.41
N ASN A 343 7.11 25.20 -17.79
CA ASN A 343 6.39 26.46 -17.59
C ASN A 343 6.95 27.28 -16.42
N ILE A 344 7.46 26.58 -15.39
CA ILE A 344 8.06 27.22 -14.20
C ILE A 344 9.39 27.89 -14.55
N GLU A 345 10.22 27.22 -15.35
CA GLU A 345 11.54 27.72 -15.76
C GLU A 345 11.48 28.65 -16.98
N ALA A 346 10.32 28.78 -17.62
CA ALA A 346 10.13 29.63 -18.78
C ALA A 346 10.34 31.11 -18.41
N PRO A 347 10.99 31.92 -19.29
CA PRO A 347 11.12 33.37 -19.08
C PRO A 347 9.75 34.05 -18.92
N ALA A 348 9.71 35.15 -18.18
CA ALA A 348 8.51 35.94 -18.00
C ALA A 348 7.90 36.37 -19.36
N GLY A 349 6.57 36.20 -19.52
CA GLY A 349 5.88 36.52 -20.79
C GLY A 349 5.87 35.38 -21.81
N SER A 350 6.55 34.26 -21.56
CA SER A 350 6.47 33.10 -22.47
C SER A 350 5.08 32.47 -22.45
N PRO A 351 4.57 32.02 -23.62
CA PRO A 351 3.30 31.34 -23.68
C PRO A 351 3.36 30.00 -22.91
N ARG A 352 2.36 29.73 -22.08
CA ARG A 352 2.29 28.46 -21.35
C ARG A 352 2.14 27.29 -22.31
N LYS A 353 2.99 26.30 -22.17
CA LYS A 353 2.92 25.07 -22.95
C LYS A 353 1.83 24.16 -22.36
N PRO A 354 0.99 23.53 -23.21
CA PRO A 354 -0.01 22.59 -22.76
C PRO A 354 0.64 21.34 -22.15
N LEU A 355 -0.05 20.70 -21.21
CA LEU A 355 0.37 19.44 -20.61
C LEU A 355 0.43 18.34 -21.68
N ARG A 356 1.58 17.71 -21.85
CA ARG A 356 1.77 16.58 -22.75
C ARG A 356 1.59 15.27 -21.99
N LEU A 357 0.45 14.61 -22.21
CA LEU A 357 0.17 13.29 -21.60
C LEU A 357 0.90 12.17 -22.34
N VAL A 358 0.96 12.25 -23.68
CA VAL A 358 1.63 11.24 -24.51
C VAL A 358 3.12 11.57 -24.62
N ARG A 359 3.94 10.82 -23.92
CA ARG A 359 5.40 10.99 -23.85
C ARG A 359 6.09 9.66 -23.50
N PRO A 360 7.38 9.49 -23.84
CA PRO A 360 8.04 8.17 -23.75
C PRO A 360 7.90 7.49 -22.39
N ARG A 361 8.05 8.21 -21.28
CA ARG A 361 7.93 7.63 -19.92
C ARG A 361 6.50 7.15 -19.62
N VAL A 362 5.49 7.97 -19.95
CA VAL A 362 4.08 7.60 -19.73
C VAL A 362 3.70 6.42 -20.60
N MET A 363 4.14 6.41 -21.88
CA MET A 363 3.91 5.27 -22.79
C MET A 363 4.58 3.99 -22.28
N LEU A 364 5.82 4.08 -21.75
CA LEU A 364 6.53 2.94 -21.20
C LEU A 364 5.78 2.33 -20.01
N TYR A 365 5.43 3.15 -19.00
CA TYR A 365 4.72 2.66 -17.82
C TYR A 365 3.33 2.12 -18.16
N SER A 366 2.58 2.83 -19.01
CA SER A 366 1.26 2.38 -19.45
C SER A 366 1.36 1.09 -20.28
N GLY A 367 2.35 0.98 -21.17
CA GLY A 367 2.58 -0.24 -21.95
C GLY A 367 2.94 -1.44 -21.08
N LEU A 368 3.82 -1.25 -20.08
CA LEU A 368 4.15 -2.30 -19.11
C LEU A 368 2.93 -2.69 -18.26
N MET A 369 2.12 -1.73 -17.83
CA MET A 369 0.88 -2.02 -17.10
C MET A 369 -0.09 -2.85 -17.93
N VAL A 370 -0.31 -2.48 -19.20
CA VAL A 370 -1.17 -3.23 -20.12
C VAL A 370 -0.61 -4.63 -20.35
N LEU A 371 0.70 -4.78 -20.54
CA LEU A 371 1.35 -6.08 -20.71
C LEU A 371 1.13 -6.96 -19.48
N VAL A 372 1.42 -6.47 -18.27
CA VAL A 372 1.25 -7.25 -17.03
C VAL A 372 -0.22 -7.59 -16.81
N ALA A 373 -1.14 -6.64 -17.03
CA ALA A 373 -2.58 -6.89 -16.92
C ALA A 373 -3.05 -7.94 -17.94
N ALA A 374 -2.56 -7.90 -19.17
CA ALA A 374 -2.88 -8.90 -20.20
C ALA A 374 -2.34 -10.29 -19.84
N LEU A 375 -1.11 -10.37 -19.32
CA LEU A 375 -0.54 -11.63 -18.84
C LEU A 375 -1.32 -12.19 -17.65
N MET A 376 -1.73 -11.34 -16.70
CA MET A 376 -2.57 -11.76 -15.57
C MET A 376 -3.95 -12.26 -16.05
N LEU A 377 -4.57 -11.53 -16.97
CA LEU A 377 -5.86 -11.95 -17.55
C LEU A 377 -5.72 -13.27 -18.31
N TRP A 378 -4.67 -13.41 -19.10
CA TRP A 378 -4.38 -14.67 -19.80
C TRP A 378 -4.17 -15.83 -18.80
N ALA A 379 -3.36 -15.62 -17.74
CA ALA A 379 -3.16 -16.62 -16.69
C ALA A 379 -4.48 -16.97 -15.97
N TRP A 380 -5.35 -15.98 -15.78
CA TRP A 380 -6.68 -16.20 -15.22
C TRP A 380 -7.57 -17.05 -16.11
N MET A 381 -7.56 -16.80 -17.41
CA MET A 381 -8.34 -17.60 -18.38
C MET A 381 -7.80 -19.04 -18.54
N MET A 382 -6.50 -19.23 -18.30
CA MET A 382 -5.84 -20.55 -18.36
C MET A 382 -5.83 -21.26 -16.99
N ARG A 383 -6.52 -20.73 -15.98
CA ARG A 383 -6.59 -21.30 -14.64
C ARG A 383 -7.27 -22.67 -14.67
N SER A 384 -6.56 -23.69 -14.18
CA SER A 384 -7.14 -25.03 -14.02
C SER A 384 -7.95 -25.12 -12.72
N THR A 385 -9.08 -25.78 -12.79
CA THR A 385 -9.96 -26.08 -11.64
C THR A 385 -9.48 -27.26 -10.81
N ILE A 386 -8.56 -28.06 -11.39
CA ILE A 386 -8.01 -29.27 -10.78
C ILE A 386 -6.49 -29.18 -10.79
N GLU A 387 -5.87 -29.53 -9.68
CA GLU A 387 -4.42 -29.60 -9.58
C GLU A 387 -3.98 -30.90 -8.95
N ILE A 388 -2.96 -31.51 -9.51
CA ILE A 388 -2.38 -32.73 -8.95
C ILE A 388 -0.90 -32.53 -8.64
N SER A 389 -0.47 -33.13 -7.52
CA SER A 389 0.93 -33.19 -7.12
C SER A 389 1.30 -34.62 -6.80
N VAL A 390 2.39 -35.10 -7.41
CA VAL A 390 2.90 -36.44 -7.23
C VAL A 390 4.20 -36.40 -6.44
N ILE A 391 4.21 -37.04 -5.28
CA ILE A 391 5.39 -37.10 -4.41
C ILE A 391 5.84 -38.55 -4.31
N PRO A 392 6.97 -38.94 -4.95
CA PRO A 392 7.52 -40.26 -4.81
C PRO A 392 8.06 -40.51 -3.40
N ASP A 393 7.94 -41.73 -2.91
CA ASP A 393 8.57 -42.16 -1.65
C ASP A 393 10.09 -42.09 -1.78
N ARG A 394 10.73 -41.62 -0.72
CA ARG A 394 12.19 -41.45 -0.70
C ARG A 394 12.91 -42.46 0.18
N ASN A 395 12.19 -43.08 1.11
CA ASN A 395 12.78 -44.05 2.05
C ASN A 395 11.75 -45.14 2.39
N PRO A 396 11.85 -46.34 1.75
CA PRO A 396 12.75 -46.69 0.65
C PRO A 396 12.31 -46.11 -0.69
N LEU A 397 13.26 -45.96 -1.65
CA LEU A 397 12.96 -45.52 -3.01
C LEU A 397 12.14 -46.55 -3.81
N PHE A 398 12.34 -47.82 -3.53
CA PHE A 398 11.61 -48.95 -4.08
C PHE A 398 11.62 -50.14 -3.12
N VAL A 399 10.70 -51.07 -3.27
CA VAL A 399 10.62 -52.29 -2.49
C VAL A 399 10.63 -53.49 -3.44
N VAL A 400 11.46 -54.47 -3.17
CA VAL A 400 11.45 -55.78 -3.88
C VAL A 400 10.44 -56.69 -3.15
N LEU A 401 9.43 -57.15 -3.88
CA LEU A 401 8.41 -58.04 -3.35
C LEU A 401 8.88 -59.50 -3.40
N SER A 402 8.15 -60.41 -2.75
CA SER A 402 8.49 -61.83 -2.64
C SER A 402 8.45 -62.57 -4.00
N ASP A 403 7.73 -62.09 -4.96
CA ASP A 403 7.65 -62.59 -6.34
C ASP A 403 8.74 -62.01 -7.23
N GLY A 404 9.65 -61.17 -6.71
CA GLY A 404 10.70 -60.50 -7.45
C GLY A 404 10.25 -59.24 -8.19
N SER A 405 9.01 -58.83 -8.10
CA SER A 405 8.54 -57.56 -8.65
C SER A 405 9.07 -56.37 -7.85
N ILE A 406 9.24 -55.24 -8.50
CA ILE A 406 9.65 -53.98 -7.88
C ILE A 406 8.45 -53.05 -7.72
N ARG A 407 8.21 -52.58 -6.50
CA ARG A 407 7.12 -51.67 -6.17
C ARG A 407 7.65 -50.31 -5.77
N ASN A 408 7.12 -49.25 -6.39
CA ASN A 408 7.31 -47.86 -5.99
C ASN A 408 6.03 -47.31 -5.39
N GLY A 409 6.21 -46.47 -4.36
CA GLY A 409 5.10 -45.74 -3.72
C GLY A 409 5.10 -44.26 -4.11
N TYR A 410 3.90 -43.77 -4.37
CA TYR A 410 3.65 -42.36 -4.67
C TYR A 410 2.54 -41.84 -3.77
N THR A 411 2.69 -40.64 -3.26
CA THR A 411 1.59 -39.90 -2.65
C THR A 411 1.05 -38.94 -3.71
N LEU A 412 -0.13 -39.23 -4.20
CA LEU A 412 -0.87 -38.37 -5.14
C LEU A 412 -1.81 -37.48 -4.34
N LYS A 413 -1.61 -36.18 -4.49
CA LYS A 413 -2.46 -35.16 -3.91
C LYS A 413 -3.34 -34.57 -5.01
N ILE A 414 -4.65 -34.72 -4.90
CA ILE A 414 -5.64 -34.17 -5.84
C ILE A 414 -6.31 -33.00 -5.14
N LEU A 415 -6.21 -31.83 -5.72
CA LEU A 415 -6.84 -30.61 -5.26
C LEU A 415 -8.05 -30.30 -6.14
N ASN A 416 -9.23 -30.36 -5.57
CA ASN A 416 -10.47 -29.89 -6.18
C ASN A 416 -10.68 -28.42 -5.79
N LYS A 417 -10.60 -27.51 -6.77
CA LYS A 417 -10.81 -26.06 -6.58
C LYS A 417 -12.26 -25.65 -6.90
N THR A 418 -13.15 -26.61 -7.17
CA THR A 418 -14.57 -26.34 -7.43
C THR A 418 -15.39 -26.45 -6.15
N HIS A 419 -16.55 -25.79 -6.12
CA HIS A 419 -17.49 -25.83 -4.99
C HIS A 419 -18.38 -27.09 -5.00
N ASP A 420 -18.15 -28.01 -5.95
CA ASP A 420 -18.87 -29.26 -6.09
C ASP A 420 -17.94 -30.44 -5.78
N GLU A 421 -18.49 -31.52 -5.23
CA GLU A 421 -17.79 -32.79 -5.10
C GLU A 421 -17.45 -33.32 -6.49
N ARG A 422 -16.20 -33.72 -6.73
CA ARG A 422 -15.73 -34.23 -8.00
C ARG A 422 -15.15 -35.62 -7.87
N THR A 423 -15.36 -36.43 -8.89
CA THR A 423 -14.88 -37.82 -8.94
C THR A 423 -13.76 -37.95 -9.98
N PHE A 424 -12.65 -38.52 -9.57
CA PHE A 424 -11.44 -38.63 -10.40
C PHE A 424 -11.05 -40.11 -10.65
N ARG A 425 -10.53 -40.41 -11.83
CA ARG A 425 -9.89 -41.70 -12.15
C ARG A 425 -8.40 -41.51 -12.34
N LEU A 426 -7.63 -42.47 -11.84
CA LEU A 426 -6.19 -42.49 -11.96
C LEU A 426 -5.80 -43.38 -13.17
N GLY A 427 -4.96 -42.81 -14.04
CA GLY A 427 -4.25 -43.56 -15.11
C GLY A 427 -2.74 -43.57 -14.86
N VAL A 428 -2.07 -44.58 -15.36
CA VAL A 428 -0.61 -44.75 -15.29
C VAL A 428 -0.11 -45.09 -16.66
N GLU A 429 0.90 -44.38 -17.16
CA GLU A 429 1.47 -44.57 -18.49
C GLU A 429 3.01 -44.57 -18.42
N GLY A 430 3.68 -45.12 -19.47
CA GLY A 430 5.13 -45.08 -19.60
C GLY A 430 5.87 -46.37 -19.19
N LEU A 431 5.17 -47.37 -18.70
CA LEU A 431 5.77 -48.65 -18.33
C LEU A 431 5.27 -49.80 -19.24
N PRO A 432 6.13 -50.78 -19.61
CA PRO A 432 5.77 -51.86 -20.53
C PRO A 432 4.74 -52.82 -19.98
N ALA A 433 4.74 -53.09 -18.68
CA ALA A 433 3.72 -53.80 -17.93
C ALA A 433 3.84 -53.45 -16.47
N PHE A 434 2.70 -53.16 -15.85
CA PHE A 434 2.64 -52.78 -14.46
C PHE A 434 1.31 -53.18 -13.80
N GLN A 435 1.30 -53.22 -12.48
CA GLN A 435 0.09 -53.29 -11.68
C GLN A 435 0.06 -52.03 -10.80
N ALA A 436 -1.00 -51.24 -10.91
CA ALA A 436 -1.24 -50.14 -10.02
C ALA A 436 -2.23 -50.55 -8.92
N SER A 437 -2.07 -50.01 -7.73
CA SER A 437 -3.05 -50.15 -6.65
C SER A 437 -3.17 -48.87 -5.85
N ILE A 438 -4.38 -48.49 -5.50
CA ILE A 438 -4.68 -47.38 -4.64
C ILE A 438 -4.99 -47.89 -3.25
N VAL A 439 -4.31 -47.43 -2.23
CA VAL A 439 -4.55 -47.88 -0.86
C VAL A 439 -5.96 -47.50 -0.41
N GLY A 440 -6.73 -48.52 0.02
CA GLY A 440 -8.12 -48.34 0.45
C GLY A 440 -9.17 -48.51 -0.64
N PHE A 441 -8.74 -48.94 -1.86
CA PHE A 441 -9.63 -49.23 -2.96
C PHE A 441 -9.30 -50.63 -3.54
N ASP A 442 -10.36 -51.34 -3.95
CA ASP A 442 -10.20 -52.72 -4.47
C ASP A 442 -9.66 -52.76 -5.91
N GLN A 443 -9.86 -51.68 -6.67
CA GLN A 443 -9.42 -51.57 -8.07
C GLN A 443 -8.49 -50.40 -8.28
N ALA A 444 -7.54 -50.55 -9.23
CA ALA A 444 -6.55 -49.51 -9.54
C ALA A 444 -7.17 -48.26 -10.21
N ASP A 445 -8.28 -48.43 -10.91
CA ASP A 445 -9.03 -47.40 -11.61
C ASP A 445 -10.31 -46.97 -10.84
N ALA A 446 -10.40 -47.34 -9.55
CA ALA A 446 -11.56 -46.97 -8.73
C ALA A 446 -11.73 -45.45 -8.73
N PRO A 447 -12.98 -44.97 -8.85
CA PRO A 447 -13.26 -43.56 -8.80
C PRO A 447 -12.98 -43.01 -7.40
N VAL A 448 -12.19 -41.94 -7.33
CA VAL A 448 -11.82 -41.25 -6.08
C VAL A 448 -12.62 -39.97 -5.99
N ALA A 449 -13.60 -39.92 -5.09
CA ALA A 449 -14.33 -38.70 -4.79
C ALA A 449 -13.46 -37.73 -4.00
N VAL A 450 -13.49 -36.45 -4.36
CA VAL A 450 -12.81 -35.36 -3.66
C VAL A 450 -13.85 -34.29 -3.33
N GLU A 451 -13.98 -34.02 -2.05
CA GLU A 451 -14.94 -33.02 -1.55
C GLU A 451 -14.72 -31.64 -2.16
N PRO A 452 -15.73 -30.77 -2.16
CA PRO A 452 -15.58 -29.38 -2.61
C PRO A 452 -14.42 -28.69 -1.89
N ASP A 453 -13.70 -27.84 -2.61
CA ASP A 453 -12.66 -26.96 -2.05
C ASP A 453 -11.66 -27.70 -1.15
N SER A 454 -11.35 -28.94 -1.47
CA SER A 454 -10.53 -29.80 -0.63
C SER A 454 -9.36 -30.44 -1.37
N LEU A 455 -8.35 -30.83 -0.59
CA LEU A 455 -7.21 -31.59 -1.03
C LEU A 455 -7.31 -33.00 -0.48
N ARG A 456 -7.42 -34.00 -1.36
CA ARG A 456 -7.35 -35.41 -0.98
C ARG A 456 -5.99 -36.01 -1.36
N ALA A 457 -5.33 -36.57 -0.36
CA ALA A 457 -4.08 -37.29 -0.56
C ALA A 457 -4.37 -38.80 -0.61
N ILE A 458 -3.97 -39.47 -1.66
CA ILE A 458 -4.08 -40.93 -1.82
C ILE A 458 -2.71 -41.56 -2.00
N LYS A 459 -2.57 -42.79 -1.52
CA LYS A 459 -1.34 -43.57 -1.68
C LYS A 459 -1.50 -44.52 -2.87
N VAL A 460 -0.60 -44.39 -3.83
CA VAL A 460 -0.58 -45.21 -5.06
C VAL A 460 0.67 -46.06 -5.07
N TYR A 461 0.52 -47.33 -5.27
CA TYR A 461 1.63 -48.25 -5.54
C TYR A 461 1.64 -48.67 -6.99
N VAL A 462 2.79 -48.62 -7.64
CA VAL A 462 3.04 -49.11 -8.96
C VAL A 462 4.06 -50.24 -8.87
N SER A 463 3.69 -51.44 -9.28
CA SER A 463 4.55 -52.62 -9.25
C SER A 463 4.83 -53.11 -10.66
N VAL A 464 6.08 -53.44 -10.96
CA VAL A 464 6.52 -53.96 -12.26
C VAL A 464 7.04 -55.35 -12.07
N PRO A 465 6.49 -56.36 -12.78
CA PRO A 465 6.91 -57.77 -12.67
C PRO A 465 8.26 -58.01 -13.30
N PRO A 466 9.01 -59.09 -12.92
CA PRO A 466 10.36 -59.38 -13.37
C PRO A 466 10.53 -59.42 -14.89
N PRO A 467 9.60 -59.98 -15.70
CA PRO A 467 9.74 -60.00 -17.16
C PRO A 467 9.72 -58.60 -17.80
N ALA A 468 9.03 -57.64 -17.17
CA ALA A 468 8.95 -56.27 -17.65
C ALA A 468 10.15 -55.44 -17.14
N LEU A 469 10.71 -55.74 -15.98
CA LEU A 469 11.91 -55.07 -15.44
C LEU A 469 13.10 -55.21 -16.38
N ALA A 470 13.27 -56.36 -17.03
CA ALA A 470 14.35 -56.58 -18.00
C ALA A 470 14.29 -55.64 -19.22
N LYS A 471 13.15 -55.01 -19.47
CA LYS A 471 12.94 -54.05 -20.57
C LYS A 471 13.14 -52.60 -20.14
N LEU A 472 13.33 -52.35 -18.82
CA LEU A 472 13.54 -50.99 -18.30
C LEU A 472 15.03 -50.66 -18.27
N ALA A 473 15.36 -49.43 -18.58
CA ALA A 473 16.69 -48.89 -18.29
C ALA A 473 16.89 -48.84 -16.78
N GLY A 474 17.93 -49.49 -16.27
CA GLY A 474 18.21 -49.49 -14.83
C GLY A 474 18.27 -48.07 -14.22
N GLY A 475 17.80 -47.93 -12.99
CA GLY A 475 17.86 -46.68 -12.22
C GLY A 475 16.55 -45.90 -12.21
N ALA A 476 16.25 -45.11 -13.22
CA ALA A 476 15.05 -44.26 -13.26
C ALA A 476 14.40 -44.31 -14.65
N THR A 477 13.17 -44.82 -14.72
CA THR A 477 12.38 -44.87 -15.95
C THR A 477 11.27 -43.81 -15.86
N PRO A 478 11.05 -42.98 -16.90
CA PRO A 478 9.94 -42.03 -16.93
C PRO A 478 8.59 -42.72 -16.71
N LEU A 479 7.78 -42.13 -15.87
CA LEU A 479 6.43 -42.59 -15.53
C LEU A 479 5.51 -41.38 -15.54
N THR A 480 4.37 -41.51 -16.19
CA THR A 480 3.35 -40.46 -16.25
C THR A 480 2.12 -40.92 -15.47
N LEU A 481 1.69 -40.11 -14.54
CA LEU A 481 0.42 -40.29 -13.83
C LEU A 481 -0.61 -39.31 -14.41
N THR A 482 -1.78 -39.82 -14.77
CA THR A 482 -2.90 -39.04 -15.30
C THR A 482 -4.06 -39.11 -14.32
N VAL A 483 -4.72 -37.98 -14.11
CA VAL A 483 -5.95 -37.90 -13.34
C VAL A 483 -7.01 -37.30 -14.25
N THR A 484 -8.09 -38.05 -14.45
CA THR A 484 -9.22 -37.68 -15.32
C THR A 484 -10.44 -37.36 -14.44
N ASP A 485 -10.99 -36.17 -14.58
CA ASP A 485 -12.30 -35.84 -14.03
C ASP A 485 -13.39 -36.63 -14.78
N VAL A 486 -14.18 -37.40 -14.05
CA VAL A 486 -15.21 -38.25 -14.62
C VAL A 486 -16.38 -37.47 -15.21
N GLU A 487 -16.64 -36.26 -14.64
CA GLU A 487 -17.78 -35.43 -15.00
C GLU A 487 -17.51 -34.57 -16.23
N ASN A 488 -16.36 -33.89 -16.26
CA ASN A 488 -16.00 -32.93 -17.31
C ASN A 488 -15.07 -33.53 -18.38
N GLY A 489 -14.42 -34.64 -18.08
CA GLY A 489 -13.42 -35.24 -18.97
C GLY A 489 -12.07 -34.52 -18.99
N ASP A 490 -11.85 -33.56 -18.07
CA ASP A 490 -10.58 -32.85 -17.93
C ASP A 490 -9.49 -33.82 -17.49
N VAL A 491 -8.35 -33.79 -18.17
CA VAL A 491 -7.19 -34.65 -17.87
C VAL A 491 -6.03 -33.80 -17.39
N VAL A 492 -5.52 -34.11 -16.22
CA VAL A 492 -4.32 -33.48 -15.68
C VAL A 492 -3.20 -34.54 -15.65
N ILE A 493 -2.06 -34.19 -16.19
CA ILE A 493 -0.90 -35.08 -16.40
C ILE A 493 0.24 -34.61 -15.51
N ARG A 494 0.94 -35.56 -14.86
CA ARG A 494 2.18 -35.28 -14.11
C ARG A 494 3.21 -36.37 -14.37
N ASP A 495 4.40 -35.93 -14.78
CA ASP A 495 5.55 -36.81 -14.98
C ASP A 495 6.27 -37.03 -13.65
N THR A 496 6.69 -38.27 -13.47
CA THR A 496 7.51 -38.76 -12.37
C THR A 496 8.48 -39.82 -12.84
N ALA A 497 9.13 -40.53 -11.94
CA ALA A 497 10.03 -41.60 -12.34
C ALA A 497 9.76 -42.88 -11.53
N PHE A 498 9.74 -44.00 -12.20
CA PHE A 498 9.80 -45.32 -11.59
C PHE A 498 11.26 -45.67 -11.29
N ARG A 499 11.55 -46.03 -10.03
CA ARG A 499 12.89 -46.36 -9.54
C ARG A 499 13.08 -47.87 -9.51
N SER A 500 14.18 -48.35 -10.10
CA SER A 500 14.60 -49.74 -10.05
C SER A 500 16.08 -49.82 -9.65
N PRO A 501 16.57 -50.98 -9.19
CA PRO A 501 18.00 -51.17 -8.97
C PRO A 501 18.78 -50.79 -10.25
N GLY A 502 19.89 -50.07 -10.06
CA GLY A 502 20.83 -49.86 -11.17
C GLY A 502 21.42 -51.20 -11.64
N SER A 503 21.50 -51.38 -12.92
CA SER A 503 22.19 -52.52 -13.50
C SER A 503 23.67 -52.49 -13.22
#